data_38f92c3f318a66b11dc5a7b7025a2458
#
_entry.id   38f92c3f318a66b11dc5a7b7025a2458
#
_cell.length_a   1.000
_cell.length_b   1.000
_cell.length_c   1.000
_cell.angle_alpha   90.00
_cell.angle_beta   90.00
_cell.angle_gamma   90.00
#
_symmetry.space_group_name_H-M   'P 1'
#
loop_
_entity.id
_entity.type
_entity.pdbx_description
1 polymer ?
#
loop_
_entity_poly.entity_id
_entity_poly.type
_entity_poly.pdbx_seq_one_letter_code
_entity_poly.pdbx_strand_id
1 'polypeptide(L)'
;MFVLNGKPLALDRPFEANGTLYPANWLRLSSTAAREAIGITWVPDPPAYDQRFYWGYTASGTLIPKDHDQLVTQWTDTTRQAANSYLTPTDWMVIREADNGTVVPSGLKAWRQDIRYACEGKVTMLSLTTDTFGLAEYVTYVSPSGGAPSDYNYWPRDPSSTPIFISDSASDGLEPLIDVETAGPISGEAV
;
A
#
# COMPACT_ATOMS: atom_id res chain seq x y z
N MET A 1 -3.46 2.02 -27.20
CA MET A 1 -3.16 3.28 -27.92
C MET A 1 -3.17 3.08 -29.43
N PHE A 2 -3.42 4.14 -30.23
CA PHE A 2 -3.27 4.08 -31.70
C PHE A 2 -1.83 4.36 -32.09
N VAL A 3 -1.33 3.64 -33.11
CA VAL A 3 0.05 3.72 -33.58
C VAL A 3 0.05 3.87 -35.10
N LEU A 4 0.83 4.81 -35.63
CA LEU A 4 1.11 5.00 -37.05
C LEU A 4 2.62 4.94 -37.29
N ASN A 5 3.06 4.06 -38.18
CA ASN A 5 4.48 3.88 -38.51
C ASN A 5 5.38 3.70 -37.24
N GLY A 6 4.90 2.95 -36.23
CA GLY A 6 5.62 2.69 -34.98
C GLY A 6 5.59 3.84 -33.98
N LYS A 7 4.92 4.97 -34.27
CA LYS A 7 4.80 6.12 -33.37
C LYS A 7 3.39 6.21 -32.78
N PRO A 8 3.24 6.45 -31.46
CA PRO A 8 1.95 6.62 -30.84
C PRO A 8 1.26 7.89 -31.33
N LEU A 9 -0.03 7.78 -31.61
CA LEU A 9 -0.88 8.92 -31.94
C LEU A 9 -1.70 9.33 -30.72
N ALA A 10 -1.64 10.62 -30.39
CA ALA A 10 -2.46 11.19 -29.34
C ALA A 10 -3.91 11.35 -29.83
N LEU A 11 -4.89 11.00 -29.01
CA LEU A 11 -6.28 11.35 -29.23
C LEU A 11 -6.46 12.87 -29.21
N ASP A 12 -7.43 13.35 -29.97
CA ASP A 12 -7.81 14.76 -30.01
C ASP A 12 -6.68 15.72 -30.46
N ARG A 13 -5.73 15.21 -31.26
CA ARG A 13 -4.72 16.02 -31.96
C ARG A 13 -4.76 15.73 -33.46
N PRO A 14 -4.59 16.76 -34.29
CA PRO A 14 -4.44 16.54 -35.74
C PRO A 14 -3.12 15.80 -36.01
N PHE A 15 -3.12 14.95 -37.01
CA PHE A 15 -1.93 14.20 -37.44
C PHE A 15 -1.89 14.12 -38.96
N GLU A 16 -0.73 13.81 -39.50
CA GLU A 16 -0.51 13.62 -40.93
C GLU A 16 -0.22 12.15 -41.21
N ALA A 17 -0.89 11.60 -42.22
CA ALA A 17 -0.64 10.27 -42.77
C ALA A 17 -0.71 10.28 -44.29
N ASN A 18 0.27 9.69 -44.94
CA ASN A 18 0.34 9.58 -46.40
C ASN A 18 0.14 10.94 -47.14
N GLY A 19 0.70 12.04 -46.60
CA GLY A 19 0.60 13.37 -47.15
C GLY A 19 -0.77 14.06 -46.97
N THR A 20 -1.67 13.46 -46.18
CA THR A 20 -2.99 14.02 -45.86
C THR A 20 -3.05 14.40 -44.40
N LEU A 21 -3.54 15.63 -44.11
CA LEU A 21 -3.75 16.11 -42.74
C LEU A 21 -5.15 15.69 -42.25
N TYR A 22 -5.19 14.97 -41.15
CA TYR A 22 -6.41 14.49 -40.52
C TYR A 22 -6.76 15.37 -39.28
N PRO A 23 -8.03 15.74 -39.10
CA PRO A 23 -8.45 16.58 -37.98
C PRO A 23 -8.35 15.84 -36.63
N ALA A 24 -8.32 16.61 -35.55
CA ALA A 24 -8.12 16.11 -34.18
C ALA A 24 -9.12 15.01 -33.74
N ASN A 25 -10.37 15.12 -34.19
CA ASN A 25 -11.44 14.17 -33.84
C ASN A 25 -11.51 12.93 -34.74
N TRP A 26 -10.67 12.87 -35.80
CA TRP A 26 -10.77 11.81 -36.81
C TRP A 26 -10.56 10.40 -36.22
N LEU A 27 -9.61 10.24 -35.27
CA LEU A 27 -9.35 8.95 -34.61
C LEU A 27 -10.57 8.42 -33.84
N ARG A 28 -11.38 9.30 -33.28
CA ARG A 28 -12.60 8.92 -32.56
C ARG A 28 -13.75 8.55 -33.47
N LEU A 29 -13.90 9.27 -34.59
CA LEU A 29 -15.04 9.14 -35.46
C LEU A 29 -14.84 8.13 -36.59
N SER A 30 -13.60 7.79 -36.93
CA SER A 30 -13.28 6.84 -37.99
C SER A 30 -13.57 5.40 -37.61
N SER A 31 -13.96 4.59 -38.58
CA SER A 31 -14.10 3.15 -38.41
C SER A 31 -12.70 2.46 -38.28
N THR A 32 -12.68 1.25 -37.75
CA THR A 32 -11.45 0.44 -37.69
C THR A 32 -10.85 0.23 -39.08
N ALA A 33 -11.69 -0.10 -40.10
CA ALA A 33 -11.25 -0.27 -41.48
C ALA A 33 -10.63 1.01 -42.07
N ALA A 34 -11.19 2.19 -41.76
CA ALA A 34 -10.64 3.47 -42.24
C ALA A 34 -9.27 3.77 -41.60
N ARG A 35 -9.07 3.41 -40.34
CA ARG A 35 -7.78 3.55 -39.62
C ARG A 35 -6.73 2.61 -40.20
N GLU A 36 -7.09 1.35 -40.38
CA GLU A 36 -6.21 0.34 -40.96
C GLU A 36 -5.80 0.68 -42.42
N ALA A 37 -6.71 1.25 -43.20
CA ALA A 37 -6.44 1.66 -44.58
C ALA A 37 -5.31 2.70 -44.72
N ILE A 38 -5.05 3.48 -43.68
CA ILE A 38 -3.95 4.47 -43.67
C ILE A 38 -2.77 4.00 -42.77
N GLY A 39 -2.77 2.74 -42.34
CA GLY A 39 -1.67 2.12 -41.57
C GLY A 39 -1.73 2.39 -40.09
N ILE A 40 -2.87 2.85 -39.56
CA ILE A 40 -3.03 2.98 -38.09
C ILE A 40 -3.49 1.65 -37.52
N THR A 41 -2.72 1.16 -36.56
CA THR A 41 -3.04 -0.03 -35.77
C THR A 41 -3.35 0.35 -34.33
N TRP A 42 -4.18 -0.46 -33.68
CA TRP A 42 -4.41 -0.32 -32.25
C TRP A 42 -3.52 -1.31 -31.49
N VAL A 43 -2.71 -0.79 -30.60
CA VAL A 43 -1.84 -1.59 -29.71
C VAL A 43 -2.36 -1.43 -28.30
N PRO A 44 -2.57 -2.52 -27.54
CA PRO A 44 -2.91 -2.42 -26.12
C PRO A 44 -1.86 -1.59 -25.39
N ASP A 45 -2.31 -0.82 -24.40
CA ASP A 45 -1.36 -0.14 -23.54
C ASP A 45 -0.56 -1.19 -22.75
N PRO A 46 0.75 -0.98 -22.54
CA PRO A 46 1.54 -1.90 -21.74
C PRO A 46 0.94 -2.01 -20.32
N PRO A 47 1.06 -3.18 -19.67
CA PRO A 47 0.60 -3.34 -18.30
C PRO A 47 1.20 -2.28 -17.38
N ALA A 48 0.47 -1.91 -16.32
CA ALA A 48 1.01 -1.03 -15.31
C ALA A 48 2.25 -1.69 -14.65
N TYR A 49 3.24 -0.89 -14.35
CA TYR A 49 4.45 -1.35 -13.65
C TYR A 49 4.77 -0.42 -12.48
N ASP A 50 5.52 -0.94 -11.51
CA ASP A 50 5.95 -0.15 -10.37
C ASP A 50 7.16 0.73 -10.71
N GLN A 51 6.91 2.04 -10.83
CA GLN A 51 7.92 3.02 -11.17
C GLN A 51 9.01 3.20 -10.09
N ARG A 52 8.83 2.66 -8.90
CA ARG A 52 9.86 2.65 -7.86
C ARG A 52 11.04 1.75 -8.25
N PHE A 53 10.76 0.63 -8.98
CA PHE A 53 11.74 -0.40 -9.31
C PHE A 53 12.10 -0.47 -10.79
N TYR A 54 11.24 0.04 -11.69
CA TYR A 54 11.41 -0.12 -13.14
C TYR A 54 11.31 1.21 -13.87
N TRP A 55 11.98 1.31 -15.02
CA TRP A 55 11.91 2.46 -15.91
C TRP A 55 10.78 2.37 -16.94
N GLY A 56 10.24 1.18 -17.17
CA GLY A 56 9.23 0.90 -18.20
C GLY A 56 9.48 -0.42 -18.88
N TYR A 57 9.07 -0.50 -20.14
CA TYR A 57 9.23 -1.70 -20.96
C TYR A 57 10.19 -1.46 -22.13
N THR A 58 10.95 -2.50 -22.49
CA THR A 58 11.67 -2.57 -23.76
C THR A 58 10.71 -2.67 -24.91
N ALA A 59 11.19 -2.52 -26.16
CA ALA A 59 10.41 -2.77 -27.37
C ALA A 59 9.88 -4.22 -27.46
N SER A 60 10.54 -5.17 -26.80
CA SER A 60 10.11 -6.57 -26.69
C SER A 60 9.09 -6.84 -25.58
N GLY A 61 8.69 -5.84 -24.80
CA GLY A 61 7.72 -5.99 -23.71
C GLY A 61 8.31 -6.48 -22.38
N THR A 62 9.64 -6.45 -22.21
CA THR A 62 10.31 -6.82 -20.97
C THR A 62 10.51 -5.58 -20.10
N LEU A 63 10.27 -5.70 -18.78
CA LEU A 63 10.54 -4.62 -17.83
C LEU A 63 12.02 -4.24 -17.80
N ILE A 64 12.30 -2.95 -17.75
CA ILE A 64 13.65 -2.39 -17.63
C ILE A 64 13.91 -2.10 -16.15
N PRO A 65 14.70 -2.93 -15.44
CA PRO A 65 14.96 -2.73 -14.02
C PRO A 65 15.84 -1.48 -13.80
N LYS A 66 15.65 -0.84 -12.67
CA LYS A 66 16.60 0.13 -12.13
C LYS A 66 17.79 -0.58 -11.53
N ASP A 67 18.84 0.17 -11.27
CA ASP A 67 20.05 -0.35 -10.63
C ASP A 67 19.72 -0.92 -9.24
N HIS A 68 20.03 -2.19 -9.03
CA HIS A 68 19.69 -2.93 -7.82
C HIS A 68 20.42 -2.38 -6.59
N ASP A 69 21.72 -2.10 -6.69
CA ASP A 69 22.53 -1.68 -5.55
C ASP A 69 22.14 -0.28 -5.08
N GLN A 70 21.79 0.60 -6.02
CA GLN A 70 21.25 1.92 -5.70
C GLN A 70 19.90 1.81 -4.99
N LEU A 71 19.03 0.91 -5.45
CA LEU A 71 17.73 0.68 -4.82
C LEU A 71 17.89 0.09 -3.41
N VAL A 72 18.76 -0.89 -3.22
CA VAL A 72 19.05 -1.45 -1.88
C VAL A 72 19.53 -0.36 -0.93
N THR A 73 20.43 0.52 -1.39
CA THR A 73 20.90 1.66 -0.59
C THR A 73 19.74 2.59 -0.23
N GLN A 74 18.94 2.99 -1.21
CA GLN A 74 17.79 3.88 -1.02
C GLN A 74 16.76 3.29 -0.04
N TRP A 75 16.41 2.02 -0.20
CA TRP A 75 15.44 1.36 0.68
C TRP A 75 15.99 1.13 2.09
N THR A 76 17.29 0.88 2.23
CA THR A 76 17.98 0.81 3.52
C THR A 76 17.90 2.16 4.25
N ASP A 77 18.19 3.25 3.59
CA ASP A 77 18.11 4.60 4.17
C ASP A 77 16.67 4.96 4.55
N THR A 78 15.71 4.63 3.69
CA THR A 78 14.28 4.81 3.98
C THR A 78 13.87 4.02 5.22
N THR A 79 14.33 2.77 5.37
CA THR A 79 14.05 1.91 6.52
C THR A 79 14.62 2.51 7.81
N ARG A 80 15.85 3.01 7.78
CA ARG A 80 16.49 3.68 8.93
C ARG A 80 15.79 4.97 9.31
N GLN A 81 15.38 5.77 8.32
CA GLN A 81 14.61 6.99 8.54
C GLN A 81 13.25 6.68 9.20
N ALA A 82 12.56 5.64 8.74
CA ALA A 82 11.31 5.18 9.35
C ALA A 82 11.52 4.77 10.81
N ALA A 83 12.53 3.95 11.11
CA ALA A 83 12.87 3.57 12.48
C ALA A 83 13.15 4.80 13.37
N ASN A 84 13.93 5.75 12.88
CA ASN A 84 14.20 6.99 13.60
C ASN A 84 12.94 7.80 13.87
N SER A 85 12.01 7.87 12.91
CA SER A 85 10.75 8.60 13.11
C SER A 85 9.89 8.01 14.23
N TYR A 86 9.93 6.69 14.44
CA TYR A 86 9.27 6.04 15.58
C TYR A 86 9.99 6.28 16.91
N LEU A 87 11.33 6.32 16.93
CA LEU A 87 12.11 6.43 18.17
C LEU A 87 12.19 7.86 18.70
N THR A 88 12.32 8.86 17.81
CA THR A 88 12.53 10.28 18.14
C THR A 88 11.52 10.86 19.14
N PRO A 89 10.20 10.61 19.05
CA PRO A 89 9.23 11.16 20.00
C PRO A 89 9.47 10.74 21.46
N THR A 90 10.20 9.66 21.68
CA THR A 90 10.46 9.08 23.01
C THR A 90 11.91 9.20 23.45
N ASP A 91 12.81 9.79 22.66
CA ASP A 91 14.24 9.95 22.97
C ASP A 91 14.47 10.79 24.23
N TRP A 92 13.65 11.83 24.42
CA TRP A 92 13.73 12.67 25.61
C TRP A 92 13.53 11.89 26.91
N MET A 93 12.74 10.80 26.90
CA MET A 93 12.55 9.96 28.09
C MET A 93 13.82 9.20 28.44
N VAL A 94 14.57 8.73 27.44
CA VAL A 94 15.86 8.06 27.63
C VAL A 94 16.90 9.03 28.16
N ILE A 95 16.93 10.25 27.63
CA ILE A 95 17.82 11.33 28.10
C ILE A 95 17.48 11.68 29.56
N ARG A 96 16.19 11.82 29.89
CA ARG A 96 15.74 12.11 31.26
C ARG A 96 16.10 10.99 32.26
N GLU A 97 16.01 9.72 31.83
CA GLU A 97 16.45 8.59 32.68
C GLU A 97 17.95 8.69 32.99
N ALA A 98 18.77 9.05 31.99
CA ALA A 98 20.21 9.23 32.17
C ALA A 98 20.56 10.47 33.03
N ASP A 99 19.79 11.56 32.89
CA ASP A 99 20.05 12.83 33.60
C ASP A 99 19.62 12.80 35.07
N ASN A 100 18.44 12.31 35.38
CA ASN A 100 17.86 12.42 36.72
C ASN A 100 17.31 11.09 37.30
N GLY A 101 17.54 9.96 36.63
CA GLY A 101 17.12 8.63 37.12
C GLY A 101 15.61 8.35 36.95
N THR A 102 14.84 9.21 36.29
CA THR A 102 13.40 8.95 36.03
C THR A 102 13.25 7.81 35.04
N VAL A 103 12.83 6.65 35.52
CA VAL A 103 12.81 5.40 34.73
C VAL A 103 11.82 5.49 33.54
N VAL A 104 12.30 5.10 32.38
CA VAL A 104 11.44 4.90 31.20
C VAL A 104 10.54 3.68 31.43
N PRO A 105 9.23 3.74 31.17
CA PRO A 105 8.33 2.59 31.29
C PRO A 105 8.85 1.36 30.55
N SER A 106 8.77 0.18 31.19
CA SER A 106 9.34 -1.06 30.66
C SER A 106 8.75 -1.46 29.31
N GLY A 107 7.43 -1.26 29.11
CA GLY A 107 6.78 -1.50 27.83
C GLY A 107 7.31 -0.62 26.70
N LEU A 108 7.63 0.66 27.01
CA LEU A 108 8.23 1.56 26.04
C LEU A 108 9.67 1.17 25.70
N LYS A 109 10.45 0.72 26.70
CA LYS A 109 11.81 0.19 26.45
C LYS A 109 11.78 -1.03 25.55
N ALA A 110 10.87 -1.98 25.80
CA ALA A 110 10.69 -3.17 24.97
C ALA A 110 10.31 -2.78 23.54
N TRP A 111 9.30 -1.93 23.37
CA TRP A 111 8.89 -1.46 22.05
C TRP A 111 10.02 -0.76 21.28
N ARG A 112 10.79 0.10 21.93
CA ARG A 112 11.97 0.74 21.30
C ARG A 112 13.00 -0.29 20.84
N GLN A 113 13.17 -1.37 21.58
CA GLN A 113 14.03 -2.48 21.19
C GLN A 113 13.46 -3.22 19.97
N ASP A 114 12.15 -3.49 19.96
CA ASP A 114 11.46 -4.15 18.85
C ASP A 114 11.54 -3.34 17.55
N ILE A 115 11.46 -2.00 17.63
CA ILE A 115 11.67 -1.11 16.46
C ILE A 115 13.10 -1.28 15.90
N ARG A 116 14.12 -1.36 16.75
CA ARG A 116 15.50 -1.57 16.31
C ARG A 116 15.68 -2.95 15.66
N TYR A 117 15.16 -4.00 16.27
CA TYR A 117 15.20 -5.36 15.70
C TYR A 117 14.45 -5.43 14.36
N ALA A 118 13.27 -4.80 14.26
CA ALA A 118 12.55 -4.75 13.01
C ALA A 118 13.35 -4.01 11.93
N CYS A 119 14.01 -2.90 12.27
CA CYS A 119 14.87 -2.17 11.34
C CYS A 119 16.04 -3.04 10.85
N GLU A 120 16.78 -3.66 11.77
CA GLU A 120 17.93 -4.53 11.44
C GLU A 120 17.50 -5.72 10.57
N GLY A 121 16.39 -6.37 10.93
CA GLY A 121 15.83 -7.48 10.15
C GLY A 121 15.48 -7.06 8.72
N LYS A 122 14.82 -5.91 8.55
CA LYS A 122 14.47 -5.38 7.22
C LYS A 122 15.72 -5.02 6.40
N VAL A 123 16.70 -4.35 6.99
CA VAL A 123 17.97 -4.02 6.33
C VAL A 123 18.71 -5.28 5.89
N THR A 124 18.71 -6.30 6.73
CA THR A 124 19.30 -7.60 6.38
C THR A 124 18.58 -8.24 5.18
N MET A 125 17.25 -8.28 5.21
CA MET A 125 16.46 -8.84 4.10
C MET A 125 16.66 -8.07 2.79
N LEU A 126 16.74 -6.74 2.84
CA LEU A 126 17.07 -5.91 1.67
C LEU A 126 18.44 -6.30 1.08
N SER A 127 19.44 -6.50 1.94
CA SER A 127 20.81 -6.86 1.51
C SER A 127 20.93 -8.30 0.96
N LEU A 128 19.97 -9.17 1.25
CA LEU A 128 19.93 -10.54 0.75
C LEU A 128 19.24 -10.66 -0.61
N THR A 129 18.58 -9.61 -1.09
CA THR A 129 18.02 -9.62 -2.45
C THR A 129 19.13 -9.61 -3.49
N THR A 130 18.94 -10.35 -4.55
CA THR A 130 19.99 -10.55 -5.59
C THR A 130 19.74 -9.72 -6.85
N ASP A 131 18.52 -9.21 -7.01
CA ASP A 131 18.10 -8.42 -8.16
C ASP A 131 16.93 -7.50 -7.83
N THR A 132 16.61 -6.61 -8.77
CA THR A 132 15.52 -5.64 -8.63
C THR A 132 14.15 -6.30 -8.51
N PHE A 133 13.95 -7.49 -9.10
CA PHE A 133 12.69 -8.22 -9.00
C PHE A 133 12.47 -8.72 -7.57
N GLY A 134 13.44 -9.44 -7.00
CA GLY A 134 13.37 -9.93 -5.62
C GLY A 134 13.24 -8.81 -4.59
N LEU A 135 13.90 -7.66 -4.84
CA LEU A 135 13.75 -6.47 -4.01
C LEU A 135 12.32 -5.91 -4.09
N ALA A 136 11.75 -5.81 -5.29
CA ALA A 136 10.39 -5.33 -5.49
C ALA A 136 9.38 -6.27 -4.82
N GLU A 137 9.55 -7.58 -4.97
CA GLU A 137 8.71 -8.59 -4.34
C GLU A 137 8.73 -8.45 -2.81
N TYR A 138 9.91 -8.35 -2.20
CA TYR A 138 10.04 -8.18 -0.75
C TYR A 138 9.37 -6.89 -0.24
N VAL A 139 9.61 -5.77 -0.90
CA VAL A 139 9.10 -4.46 -0.44
C VAL A 139 7.59 -4.32 -0.64
N THR A 140 7.02 -4.95 -1.67
CA THR A 140 5.59 -4.84 -2.00
C THR A 140 4.74 -5.97 -1.42
N TYR A 141 5.38 -7.03 -0.93
CA TYR A 141 4.66 -8.15 -0.34
C TYR A 141 3.84 -7.72 0.88
N VAL A 142 2.61 -8.16 0.92
CA VAL A 142 1.71 -8.04 2.07
C VAL A 142 1.15 -9.42 2.37
N SER A 143 1.34 -9.89 3.59
CA SER A 143 0.82 -11.21 3.98
C SER A 143 -0.71 -11.21 3.96
N PRO A 144 -1.35 -12.35 3.60
CA PRO A 144 -2.81 -12.47 3.54
C PRO A 144 -3.55 -12.17 4.86
N SER A 145 -2.84 -12.27 5.99
CA SER A 145 -3.37 -12.00 7.32
C SER A 145 -3.31 -10.54 7.75
N GLY A 146 -2.90 -9.62 6.85
CA GLY A 146 -2.90 -8.18 7.13
C GLY A 146 -1.73 -7.69 7.97
N GLY A 147 -0.50 -8.05 7.62
CA GLY A 147 0.73 -7.56 8.20
C GLY A 147 1.36 -8.57 9.18
N ALA A 148 2.32 -9.34 8.69
CA ALA A 148 3.19 -10.18 9.51
C ALA A 148 4.46 -9.40 9.91
N PRO A 149 5.12 -9.75 11.04
CA PRO A 149 6.41 -9.15 11.42
C PRO A 149 7.50 -9.27 10.34
N SER A 150 7.38 -10.24 9.44
CA SER A 150 8.27 -10.43 8.28
C SER A 150 8.00 -9.47 7.12
N ASP A 151 6.85 -8.80 7.09
CA ASP A 151 6.50 -7.91 5.99
C ASP A 151 7.31 -6.61 6.08
N TYR A 152 7.81 -6.13 4.95
CA TYR A 152 8.59 -4.88 4.91
C TYR A 152 7.85 -3.69 5.52
N ASN A 153 6.55 -3.58 5.29
CA ASN A 153 5.72 -2.46 5.76
C ASN A 153 5.22 -2.61 7.20
N TYR A 154 5.48 -3.74 7.87
CA TYR A 154 5.09 -3.93 9.25
C TYR A 154 6.07 -3.26 10.21
N TRP A 155 5.55 -2.51 11.18
CA TRP A 155 6.30 -1.97 12.30
C TRP A 155 5.58 -2.27 13.61
N PRO A 156 6.31 -2.57 14.71
CA PRO A 156 5.72 -2.78 16.02
C PRO A 156 4.90 -1.56 16.46
N ARG A 157 3.73 -1.80 17.00
CA ARG A 157 2.85 -0.71 17.48
C ARG A 157 3.37 -0.14 18.79
N ASP A 158 3.29 1.20 18.92
CA ASP A 158 3.59 1.89 20.15
C ASP A 158 2.58 1.45 21.24
N PRO A 159 3.07 0.93 22.41
CA PRO A 159 2.20 0.49 23.49
C PRO A 159 1.43 1.64 24.15
N SER A 160 1.84 2.89 23.95
CA SER A 160 1.12 4.06 24.43
C SER A 160 0.01 4.51 23.49
N SER A 161 0.03 4.05 22.23
CA SER A 161 -1.08 4.25 21.30
C SER A 161 -2.20 3.31 21.72
N THR A 162 -3.16 3.82 22.51
CA THR A 162 -4.42 3.13 22.79
C THR A 162 -5.06 2.79 21.46
N PRO A 163 -5.34 1.51 21.15
CA PRO A 163 -6.16 1.23 19.99
C PRO A 163 -7.48 1.94 20.23
N ILE A 164 -7.86 2.85 19.36
CA ILE A 164 -9.23 3.32 19.30
C ILE A 164 -10.02 2.11 18.82
N PHE A 165 -10.45 1.28 19.76
CA PHE A 165 -11.53 0.36 19.49
C PHE A 165 -12.74 1.26 19.23
N ILE A 166 -13.04 1.50 17.99
CA ILE A 166 -14.41 1.81 17.59
C ILE A 166 -15.11 0.49 17.92
N SER A 167 -15.61 0.39 19.15
CA SER A 167 -16.56 -0.65 19.48
C SER A 167 -17.78 -0.33 18.63
N ASP A 168 -18.03 -1.13 17.61
CA ASP A 168 -19.34 -1.27 16.98
C ASP A 168 -20.37 -1.83 17.99
N SER A 169 -20.33 -1.31 19.22
CA SER A 169 -21.32 -1.56 20.25
C SER A 169 -22.47 -0.56 20.09
N ALA A 170 -22.94 -0.39 18.89
CA ALA A 170 -24.25 0.23 18.62
C ALA A 170 -25.35 -0.83 18.45
N SER A 171 -25.13 -2.03 19.03
CA SER A 171 -26.17 -3.08 19.09
C SER A 171 -26.51 -3.48 20.52
N ASP A 172 -26.16 -2.64 21.49
CA ASP A 172 -26.51 -2.90 22.88
C ASP A 172 -27.50 -1.85 23.36
N GLY A 173 -28.76 -2.10 23.18
CA GLY A 173 -29.83 -1.20 23.61
C GLY A 173 -31.24 -1.66 23.29
N LEU A 174 -31.40 -2.89 22.88
CA LEU A 174 -32.72 -3.54 22.84
C LEU A 174 -32.70 -4.76 23.76
N GLU A 175 -32.73 -4.49 25.08
CA GLU A 175 -33.28 -5.45 26.02
C GLU A 175 -34.72 -5.73 25.60
N PRO A 176 -35.12 -6.99 25.33
CA PRO A 176 -36.51 -7.29 25.17
C PRO A 176 -37.16 -7.07 26.53
N LEU A 177 -38.04 -6.11 26.61
CA LEU A 177 -38.97 -5.97 27.72
C LEU A 177 -39.83 -7.25 27.74
N ILE A 178 -39.40 -8.22 28.53
CA ILE A 178 -40.26 -9.36 28.89
C ILE A 178 -41.14 -8.84 30.03
N ASP A 179 -42.25 -8.26 29.67
CA ASP A 179 -43.39 -8.11 30.57
C ASP A 179 -43.95 -9.50 30.86
N VAL A 180 -43.40 -10.15 31.88
CA VAL A 180 -44.04 -11.29 32.52
C VAL A 180 -45.05 -10.73 33.50
N GLU A 181 -46.18 -10.34 32.99
CA GLU A 181 -47.38 -10.13 33.80
C GLU A 181 -47.91 -11.47 34.24
N THR A 182 -47.47 -11.89 35.43
CA THR A 182 -47.96 -13.04 36.14
C THR A 182 -49.39 -12.74 36.58
N ALA A 183 -50.38 -13.08 35.76
CA ALA A 183 -51.75 -13.14 36.17
C ALA A 183 -51.87 -14.34 37.13
N GLY A 184 -52.03 -14.02 38.44
CA GLY A 184 -52.34 -14.99 39.48
C GLY A 184 -53.71 -15.62 39.26
N PRO A 185 -53.94 -16.84 39.77
CA PRO A 185 -55.23 -17.54 39.64
C PRO A 185 -56.29 -16.89 40.52
N ILE A 186 -57.37 -16.50 39.88
CA ILE A 186 -58.60 -16.10 40.59
C ILE A 186 -59.27 -17.38 41.03
N SER A 187 -59.16 -17.64 42.31
CA SER A 187 -60.05 -18.64 42.99
C SER A 187 -61.42 -18.02 43.12
N GLY A 188 -62.34 -18.47 42.31
CA GLY A 188 -63.78 -18.25 42.47
C GLY A 188 -64.37 -19.39 43.19
N GLU A 189 -64.85 -19.15 44.41
CA GLU A 189 -65.61 -20.05 45.25
C GLU A 189 -67.05 -20.00 44.81
N ALA A 190 -67.61 -21.21 44.77
CA ALA A 190 -69.00 -21.49 44.42
C ALA A 190 -69.99 -21.27 45.60
N VAL A 191 -71.18 -20.89 45.25
CA VAL A 191 -72.41 -21.30 45.96
C VAL A 191 -73.43 -21.73 44.93
#